data_90e4a05c3df687a82373d4956b84a5cb
#
_entry.id   90e4a05c3df687a82373d4956b84a5cb
#
_cell.length_a   1.000
_cell.length_b   1.000
_cell.length_c   1.000
_cell.angle_alpha   90.00
_cell.angle_beta   90.00
_cell.angle_gamma   90.00
#
_symmetry.space_group_name_H-M   'P 1'
#
loop_
_entity.id
_entity.type
_entity.pdbx_description
1 polymer ?
#
loop_
_entity_poly.entity_id
_entity_poly.type
_entity_poly.pdbx_seq_one_letter_code
_entity_poly.pdbx_strand_id
1 'polypeptide(L)'
;MGLRKERMADEIRDIIASCLTGGQLDDPRLAFVTITGVKLSPDLQLASVQFRIIDPEKQGDTKRALESASGVFKTKLAKALDIRRVPDLRFFFDKSADRGASVDAMLDLIKKERG
;
A
#
# COMPACT_ATOMS: atom_id res chain seq x y z
N MET A 1 3.58 -19.59 -9.57
CA MET A 1 2.67 -19.02 -10.26
C MET A 1 2.05 -17.84 -9.66
N GLY A 2 1.12 -17.25 -10.37
CA GLY A 2 0.52 -16.02 -9.95
C GLY A 2 -0.20 -16.12 -8.63
N LEU A 3 -0.86 -17.24 -8.38
CA LEU A 3 -1.62 -17.40 -7.16
C LEU A 3 -0.74 -17.28 -5.93
N ARG A 4 0.44 -17.86 -5.99
CA ARG A 4 1.33 -17.81 -4.86
C ARG A 4 1.82 -16.39 -4.62
N LYS A 5 2.13 -15.69 -5.70
CA LYS A 5 2.59 -14.31 -5.59
C LYS A 5 1.48 -13.43 -5.06
N GLU A 6 0.25 -13.66 -5.51
CA GLU A 6 -0.88 -12.85 -5.05
C GLU A 6 -1.16 -13.11 -3.57
N ARG A 7 -1.00 -14.35 -3.11
CA ARG A 7 -1.20 -14.65 -1.71
C ARG A 7 -0.16 -13.95 -0.85
N MET A 8 1.09 -13.95 -1.32
CA MET A 8 2.14 -13.28 -0.59
C MET A 8 1.88 -11.78 -0.55
N ALA A 9 1.39 -11.21 -1.64
CA ALA A 9 1.07 -9.78 -1.67
C ALA A 9 -0.03 -9.47 -0.65
N ASP A 10 -1.04 -10.32 -0.53
CA ASP A 10 -2.11 -10.11 0.42
C ASP A 10 -1.59 -10.21 1.86
N GLU A 11 -0.67 -11.13 2.12
CA GLU A 11 -0.09 -11.26 3.44
C GLU A 11 0.72 -10.03 3.79
N ILE A 12 1.47 -9.51 2.82
CA ILE A 12 2.25 -8.29 3.04
C ILE A 12 1.32 -7.13 3.37
N ARG A 13 0.23 -7.00 2.62
CA ARG A 13 -0.75 -5.95 2.89
C ARG A 13 -1.27 -6.04 4.31
N ASP A 14 -1.65 -7.25 4.74
CA ASP A 14 -2.23 -7.43 6.06
C ASP A 14 -1.22 -7.14 7.17
N ILE A 15 0.04 -7.52 6.97
CA ILE A 15 1.06 -7.28 7.97
C ILE A 15 1.33 -5.79 8.12
N ILE A 16 1.45 -5.08 6.99
CA ILE A 16 1.70 -3.64 7.06
C ILE A 16 0.50 -2.95 7.70
N ALA A 17 -0.71 -3.35 7.33
CA ALA A 17 -1.91 -2.75 7.90
C ALA A 17 -1.94 -2.96 9.41
N SER A 18 -1.53 -4.13 9.88
CA SER A 18 -1.54 -4.40 11.31
C SER A 18 -0.50 -3.55 12.04
N CYS A 19 0.61 -3.23 11.39
CA CYS A 19 1.59 -2.34 12.00
C CYS A 19 1.00 -0.95 12.20
N LEU A 20 0.19 -0.51 11.24
CA LEU A 20 -0.40 0.82 11.33
C LEU A 20 -1.47 0.91 12.39
N THR A 21 -2.19 -0.17 12.66
CA THR A 21 -3.25 -0.14 13.65
C THR A 21 -2.80 -0.66 15.01
N GLY A 22 -1.63 -1.23 15.09
CA GLY A 22 -1.18 -1.88 16.33
C GLY A 22 -0.53 -1.00 17.36
N GLY A 23 -0.44 0.29 17.08
CA GLY A 23 0.17 1.19 18.05
C GLY A 23 1.69 1.15 18.09
N GLN A 24 2.30 0.48 17.14
CA GLN A 24 3.75 0.38 17.15
C GLN A 24 4.42 1.59 16.52
N LEU A 25 3.68 2.35 15.74
CA LEU A 25 4.22 3.53 15.10
C LEU A 25 3.62 4.75 15.75
N ASP A 26 4.48 5.69 16.08
CA ASP A 26 4.05 6.84 16.84
C ASP A 26 4.11 8.09 15.98
N ASP A 27 3.71 7.99 14.75
CA ASP A 27 3.79 9.10 13.81
C ASP A 27 2.37 9.55 13.48
N PRO A 28 1.99 10.76 13.86
CA PRO A 28 0.63 11.21 13.59
C PRO A 28 0.30 11.29 12.11
N ARG A 29 1.32 11.37 11.24
CA ARG A 29 1.06 11.39 9.80
C ARG A 29 0.51 10.06 9.31
N LEU A 30 0.62 9.00 10.12
CA LEU A 30 0.16 7.68 9.73
C LEU A 30 -1.24 7.38 10.27
N ALA A 31 -1.86 8.34 10.92
CA ALA A 31 -3.22 8.14 11.38
C ALA A 31 -4.15 8.04 10.16
N PHE A 32 -5.08 7.13 10.21
CA PHE A 32 -6.09 7.01 9.17
C PHE A 32 -5.56 6.61 7.81
N VAL A 33 -4.41 5.95 7.78
CA VAL A 33 -3.90 5.40 6.53
C VAL A 33 -4.51 4.02 6.32
N THR A 34 -4.99 3.77 5.12
CA THR A 34 -5.51 2.47 4.75
C THR A 34 -4.62 1.90 3.65
N ILE A 35 -4.15 0.68 3.81
CA ILE A 35 -3.38 0.02 2.77
C ILE A 35 -4.37 -0.70 1.88
N THR A 36 -4.46 -0.29 0.63
CA THR A 36 -5.48 -0.81 -0.27
C THR A 36 -5.01 -1.98 -1.11
N GLY A 37 -3.71 -2.14 -1.26
CA GLY A 37 -3.22 -3.28 -2.02
C GLY A 37 -1.73 -3.32 -2.10
N VAL A 38 -1.20 -4.45 -2.51
CA VAL A 38 0.22 -4.65 -2.69
C VAL A 38 0.41 -5.44 -3.97
N LYS A 39 1.37 -5.03 -4.79
CA LYS A 39 1.73 -5.78 -5.98
C LYS A 39 3.20 -6.10 -5.92
N LEU A 40 3.53 -7.34 -6.21
CA LEU A 40 4.93 -7.78 -6.19
C LEU A 40 5.47 -7.84 -7.60
N SER A 41 6.73 -7.45 -7.74
CA SER A 41 7.42 -7.59 -9.02
C SER A 41 7.61 -9.08 -9.31
N PRO A 42 7.81 -9.44 -10.58
CA PRO A 42 7.96 -10.87 -10.94
C PRO A 42 9.09 -11.55 -10.19
N ASP A 43 10.17 -10.83 -9.88
CA ASP A 43 11.30 -11.44 -9.17
C ASP A 43 11.15 -11.31 -7.66
N LEU A 44 10.01 -10.81 -7.18
CA LEU A 44 9.69 -10.67 -5.75
C LEU A 44 10.65 -9.77 -5.00
N GLN A 45 11.34 -8.89 -5.69
CA GLN A 45 12.28 -8.00 -5.01
C GLN A 45 11.68 -6.63 -4.70
N LEU A 46 10.53 -6.32 -5.29
CA LEU A 46 9.91 -5.03 -5.06
C LEU A 46 8.43 -5.22 -4.77
N ALA A 47 7.95 -4.59 -3.72
CA ALA A 47 6.54 -4.58 -3.38
C ALA A 47 6.03 -3.15 -3.51
N SER A 48 5.04 -2.97 -4.38
CA SER A 48 4.40 -1.66 -4.55
C SER A 48 3.19 -1.64 -3.65
N VAL A 49 3.23 -0.80 -2.63
CA VAL A 49 2.19 -0.73 -1.61
C VAL A 49 1.34 0.49 -1.87
N GLN A 50 0.04 0.28 -2.05
CA GLN A 50 -0.86 1.38 -2.33
C GLN A 50 -1.63 1.76 -1.09
N PHE A 51 -1.82 3.03 -0.86
CA PHE A 51 -2.48 3.52 0.34
C PHE A 51 -3.48 4.62 0.04
N ARG A 52 -4.41 4.80 0.95
CA ARG A 52 -5.37 5.87 0.90
C ARG A 52 -5.40 6.58 2.24
N ILE A 53 -5.80 7.84 2.21
CA ILE A 53 -5.94 8.63 3.42
C ILE A 53 -7.16 9.50 3.25
N ILE A 54 -7.63 10.07 4.34
CA ILE A 54 -8.83 10.90 4.31
C ILE A 54 -8.60 12.19 3.54
N ASP A 55 -7.48 12.82 3.74
CA ASP A 55 -7.17 14.09 3.09
C ASP A 55 -6.11 13.87 2.02
N PRO A 56 -6.50 13.83 0.74
CA PRO A 56 -5.52 13.54 -0.33
C PRO A 56 -4.41 14.57 -0.44
N GLU A 57 -4.62 15.78 0.09
CA GLU A 57 -3.57 16.77 0.00
C GLU A 57 -2.38 16.42 0.88
N LYS A 58 -2.56 15.50 1.81
CA LYS A 58 -1.48 15.08 2.67
C LYS A 58 -0.77 13.84 2.18
N GLN A 59 -1.03 13.45 0.94
CA GLN A 59 -0.44 12.20 0.43
C GLN A 59 1.08 12.23 0.44
N GLY A 60 1.69 13.37 0.18
CA GLY A 60 3.15 13.45 0.20
C GLY A 60 3.73 13.26 1.59
N ASP A 61 3.12 13.89 2.59
CA ASP A 61 3.58 13.74 3.96
C ASP A 61 3.38 12.31 4.42
N THR A 62 2.25 11.71 4.07
CA THR A 62 1.96 10.34 4.46
C THR A 62 2.95 9.39 3.79
N LYS A 63 3.26 9.62 2.53
CA LYS A 63 4.21 8.77 1.83
C LYS A 63 5.57 8.82 2.51
N ARG A 64 6.02 10.01 2.89
CA ARG A 64 7.31 10.14 3.58
C ARG A 64 7.28 9.43 4.93
N ALA A 65 6.14 9.49 5.63
CA ALA A 65 6.02 8.81 6.91
C ALA A 65 6.07 7.30 6.72
N LEU A 66 5.41 6.79 5.68
CA LEU A 66 5.45 5.36 5.39
C LEU A 66 6.87 4.92 5.03
N GLU A 67 7.58 5.74 4.26
CA GLU A 67 8.95 5.44 3.90
C GLU A 67 9.83 5.41 5.15
N SER A 68 9.61 6.32 6.07
CA SER A 68 10.37 6.33 7.31
C SER A 68 10.09 5.12 8.15
N ALA A 69 8.90 4.54 8.05
CA ALA A 69 8.54 3.37 8.83
C ALA A 69 8.91 2.07 8.14
N SER A 70 9.53 2.14 6.96
CA SER A 70 9.84 0.92 6.18
C SER A 70 10.64 -0.10 6.97
N GLY A 71 11.55 0.34 7.82
CA GLY A 71 12.35 -0.59 8.59
C GLY A 71 11.50 -1.43 9.53
N VAL A 72 10.49 -0.81 10.16
CA VAL A 72 9.61 -1.53 11.03
C VAL A 72 8.80 -2.55 10.23
N PHE A 73 8.28 -2.12 9.07
CA PHE A 73 7.51 -3.02 8.23
C PHE A 73 8.36 -4.19 7.79
N LYS A 74 9.59 -3.95 7.36
CA LYS A 74 10.44 -5.03 6.87
C LYS A 74 10.79 -6.01 7.98
N THR A 75 11.01 -5.52 9.17
CA THR A 75 11.30 -6.40 10.28
C THR A 75 10.12 -7.32 10.57
N LYS A 76 8.91 -6.76 10.56
CA LYS A 76 7.72 -7.57 10.81
C LYS A 76 7.51 -8.56 9.68
N LEU A 77 7.73 -8.13 8.44
CA LEU A 77 7.54 -9.02 7.30
C LEU A 77 8.53 -10.18 7.33
N ALA A 78 9.77 -9.90 7.70
CA ALA A 78 10.78 -10.95 7.75
C ALA A 78 10.38 -12.03 8.75
N LYS A 79 9.84 -11.60 9.89
CA LYS A 79 9.43 -12.57 10.89
C LYS A 79 8.18 -13.31 10.50
N ALA A 80 7.18 -12.59 10.01
CA ALA A 80 5.89 -13.19 9.74
C ALA A 80 5.92 -14.12 8.53
N LEU A 81 6.68 -13.76 7.51
CA LEU A 81 6.72 -14.55 6.30
C LEU A 81 7.83 -15.59 6.28
N ASP A 82 8.72 -15.50 7.24
CA ASP A 82 9.83 -16.46 7.37
C ASP A 82 10.58 -16.53 6.05
N ILE A 83 10.89 -15.38 5.46
CA ILE A 83 11.62 -15.34 4.23
C ILE A 83 12.99 -14.73 4.46
N ARG A 84 13.93 -15.17 3.63
CA ARG A 84 15.30 -14.72 3.77
C ARG A 84 15.48 -13.29 3.33
N ARG A 85 14.77 -12.90 2.28
CA ARG A 85 14.91 -11.55 1.76
C ARG A 85 13.55 -10.91 1.66
N VAL A 86 13.37 -9.76 2.29
CA VAL A 86 12.13 -9.02 2.25
C VAL A 86 12.17 -8.09 1.05
N PRO A 87 11.12 -8.02 0.24
CA PRO A 87 11.11 -7.11 -0.88
C PRO A 87 11.28 -5.67 -0.42
N ASP A 88 11.84 -4.83 -1.28
CA ASP A 88 11.87 -3.41 -0.99
C ASP A 88 10.46 -2.87 -1.11
N LEU A 89 10.13 -1.92 -0.26
CA LEU A 89 8.78 -1.37 -0.23
C LEU A 89 8.76 -0.01 -0.91
N ARG A 90 7.79 0.19 -1.78
CA ARG A 90 7.55 1.48 -2.42
C ARG A 90 6.10 1.81 -2.17
N PHE A 91 5.82 3.06 -1.87
CA PHE A 91 4.46 3.46 -1.47
C PHE A 91 3.89 4.41 -2.51
N PHE A 92 2.63 4.16 -2.89
CA PHE A 92 1.96 4.97 -3.89
C PHE A 92 0.55 5.29 -3.40
N PHE A 93 0.12 6.52 -3.62
CA PHE A 93 -1.24 6.90 -3.26
C PHE A 93 -2.20 6.24 -4.25
N ASP A 94 -3.22 5.59 -3.71
CA ASP A 94 -4.19 4.87 -4.52
C ASP A 94 -5.26 5.85 -4.97
N LYS A 95 -5.22 6.21 -6.24
CA LYS A 95 -6.18 7.15 -6.80
C LYS A 95 -7.43 6.49 -7.33
N SER A 96 -7.50 5.17 -7.28
CA SER A 96 -8.63 4.49 -7.88
C SER A 96 -9.92 4.83 -7.16
N ALA A 97 -9.85 5.06 -5.86
CA ALA A 97 -11.06 5.38 -5.12
C ALA A 97 -11.61 6.73 -5.52
N ASP A 98 -10.75 7.71 -5.64
CA ASP A 98 -11.18 9.02 -6.04
C ASP A 98 -11.74 8.93 -7.43
N ARG A 99 -11.03 8.26 -8.29
CA ARG A 99 -11.47 8.14 -9.63
C ARG A 99 -12.75 7.38 -9.65
N GLY A 100 -12.88 6.37 -8.87
CA GLY A 100 -14.08 5.61 -8.83
C GLY A 100 -15.26 6.41 -8.42
N ALA A 101 -15.06 7.29 -7.55
CA ALA A 101 -16.13 8.09 -7.07
C ALA A 101 -16.59 9.01 -8.14
N SER A 102 -15.71 9.73 -8.71
CA SER A 102 -16.17 10.64 -9.68
C SER A 102 -16.33 9.87 -10.91
N VAL A 103 -15.81 8.76 -11.01
CA VAL A 103 -15.91 8.13 -12.21
C VAL A 103 -17.21 7.59 -12.37
N ASP A 104 -17.81 7.26 -11.42
CA ASP A 104 -19.01 6.78 -11.66
C ASP A 104 -19.56 7.78 -12.50
N ALA A 105 -19.27 8.88 -12.21
CA ALA A 105 -19.70 9.95 -12.94
C ALA A 105 -18.92 9.92 -14.14
N MET A 106 -17.73 9.76 -14.07
CA MET A 106 -16.99 9.90 -15.14
C MET A 106 -16.52 8.69 -15.65
N LEU A 107 -16.76 7.66 -15.03
CA LEU A 107 -16.25 6.54 -15.48
C LEU A 107 -16.62 6.48 -16.82
N ASP A 108 -17.63 6.88 -16.97
CA ASP A 108 -18.00 6.87 -18.18
C ASP A 108 -17.23 7.69 -18.95
N LEU A 109 -16.89 8.69 -18.45
CA LEU A 109 -16.20 9.52 -19.20
C LEU A 109 -15.02 8.96 -19.51
N ILE A 110 -14.61 8.28 -18.76
CA ILE A 110 -13.43 7.75 -19.00
C ILE A 110 -13.61 6.98 -20.11
N LYS A 111 -14.53 6.34 -20.16
CA LYS A 111 -14.62 5.59 -21.12
C LYS A 111 -14.90 6.31 -22.17
N LYS A 112 -15.27 7.21 -22.07
CA LYS A 112 -15.42 7.89 -23.03
C LYS A 112 -14.41 8.60 -23.31
N GLU A 113 -13.72 8.77 -22.56
CA GLU A 113 -12.74 9.39 -22.84
C GLU A 113 -11.80 8.70 -23.10
N ARG A 114 -11.79 7.89 -22.90
CA ARG A 114 -11.14 7.26 -23.09
C ARG A 114 -11.23 6.84 -23.56
N GLY A 115 -11.90 7.23 -23.11
CA GLY A 115 -12.10 7.27 -23.20
C GLY A 115 -12.05 7.30 -23.10
#